data_193ce119c5027db9217434de55076e55
#
_entry.id   193ce119c5027db9217434de55076e55
#
_cell.length_a   1.000
_cell.length_b   1.000
_cell.length_c   1.000
_cell.angle_alpha   90.00
_cell.angle_beta   90.00
_cell.angle_gamma   90.00
#
_symmetry.space_group_name_H-M   'P 1'
#
loop_
_entity.id
_entity.type
_entity.pdbx_description
1 polymer ?
#
loop_
_entity_poly.entity_id
_entity_poly.type
_entity_poly.pdbx_seq_one_letter_code
_entity_poly.pdbx_strand_id
1 'polypeptide(L)'
;MRIFRILTLLALAAVIPMKAGAGPIVVGDVVKFSDLPGNTGGGEFKLTDISNAADWIITFCMQKTEYMNFTNNFIVGSINNYTLTDPDDKGGVNGQDPISSYTAWLYTQFTDGTLSNYAYNAGNNVFGSREESANALQHAFWGFEQEETLDQSNYFVQLALNNTPSNFGTGDVRVLNMYLYDPTKPDGIGPEAQDQLTRVPEPSTLALFGAGMVGLVVRRRQRAKA
;
A
#
# COMPACT_ATOMS: atom_id res chain seq x y z
N MET A 1 9.79 55.48 -29.42
CA MET A 1 9.01 54.25 -29.73
C MET A 1 9.66 53.09 -28.96
N ARG A 2 9.14 52.73 -27.79
CA ARG A 2 9.65 51.61 -26.95
C ARG A 2 8.66 50.44 -27.07
N ILE A 3 9.11 49.39 -27.72
CA ILE A 3 8.32 48.16 -27.93
C ILE A 3 8.34 47.34 -26.62
N PHE A 4 7.20 47.26 -25.94
CA PHE A 4 6.98 46.40 -24.80
C PHE A 4 6.88 44.93 -25.30
N ARG A 5 7.88 44.11 -25.03
CA ARG A 5 7.81 42.68 -25.20
C ARG A 5 7.11 42.06 -23.96
N ILE A 6 5.85 41.72 -24.12
CA ILE A 6 5.11 40.90 -23.14
C ILE A 6 5.59 39.47 -23.28
N LEU A 7 6.40 39.01 -22.35
CA LEU A 7 6.75 37.59 -22.23
C LEU A 7 5.60 36.88 -21.51
N THR A 8 4.74 36.24 -22.29
CA THR A 8 3.72 35.36 -21.75
C THR A 8 4.39 34.05 -21.33
N LEU A 9 4.64 33.86 -20.02
CA LEU A 9 5.08 32.58 -19.45
C LEU A 9 3.87 31.65 -19.46
N LEU A 10 3.83 30.77 -20.46
CA LEU A 10 2.91 29.63 -20.46
C LEU A 10 3.40 28.66 -19.39
N ALA A 11 2.72 28.61 -18.23
CA ALA A 11 2.91 27.56 -17.26
C ALA A 11 2.35 26.26 -17.88
N LEU A 12 3.24 25.45 -18.44
CA LEU A 12 2.93 24.10 -18.89
C LEU A 12 2.67 23.26 -17.62
N ALA A 13 1.43 23.15 -17.23
CA ALA A 13 1.03 22.16 -16.24
C ALA A 13 1.33 20.78 -16.86
N ALA A 14 2.40 20.16 -16.43
CA ALA A 14 2.67 18.78 -16.75
C ALA A 14 1.51 17.96 -16.17
N VAL A 15 0.57 17.56 -17.02
CA VAL A 15 -0.41 16.53 -16.72
C VAL A 15 0.40 15.24 -16.64
N ILE A 16 0.84 14.89 -15.43
CA ILE A 16 1.38 13.56 -15.16
C ILE A 16 0.20 12.62 -15.42
N PRO A 17 0.31 11.68 -16.37
CA PRO A 17 -0.71 10.69 -16.54
C PRO A 17 -0.81 9.91 -15.24
N MET A 18 -1.83 10.18 -14.43
CA MET A 18 -2.21 9.26 -13.38
C MET A 18 -2.49 7.94 -14.10
N LYS A 19 -1.70 6.92 -13.80
CA LYS A 19 -2.10 5.55 -14.12
C LYS A 19 -3.55 5.46 -13.65
N ALA A 20 -4.45 5.10 -14.57
CA ALA A 20 -5.79 4.70 -14.21
C ALA A 20 -5.62 3.41 -13.38
N GLY A 21 -5.32 3.60 -12.12
CA GLY A 21 -5.29 2.56 -11.10
C GLY A 21 -6.70 2.47 -10.53
N ALA A 22 -7.06 1.29 -10.13
CA ALA A 22 -8.15 1.01 -9.23
C ALA A 22 -8.31 2.14 -8.20
N GLY A 23 -9.54 2.51 -7.89
CA GLY A 23 -9.81 3.45 -6.80
C GLY A 23 -9.28 2.90 -5.48
N PRO A 24 -9.05 3.75 -4.49
CA PRO A 24 -8.58 3.30 -3.18
C PRO A 24 -9.67 2.48 -2.49
N ILE A 25 -9.28 1.36 -1.91
CA ILE A 25 -10.11 0.67 -0.92
C ILE A 25 -10.14 1.55 0.35
N VAL A 26 -11.34 1.80 0.88
CA VAL A 26 -11.53 2.70 2.02
C VAL A 26 -12.28 2.01 3.16
N VAL A 27 -12.31 2.65 4.33
CA VAL A 27 -13.06 2.15 5.48
C VAL A 27 -14.56 2.04 5.15
N GLY A 28 -15.13 0.90 5.48
CA GLY A 28 -16.52 0.56 5.21
C GLY A 28 -16.75 -0.19 3.89
N ASP A 29 -15.75 -0.28 3.01
CA ASP A 29 -15.87 -1.07 1.79
C ASP A 29 -16.02 -2.55 2.13
N VAL A 30 -16.96 -3.19 1.46
CA VAL A 30 -17.10 -4.64 1.48
C VAL A 30 -16.34 -5.22 0.31
N VAL A 31 -15.38 -6.06 0.60
CA VAL A 31 -14.40 -6.53 -0.35
C VAL A 31 -14.37 -8.05 -0.46
N LYS A 32 -13.83 -8.53 -1.58
CA LYS A 32 -13.63 -9.95 -1.83
C LYS A 32 -12.20 -10.21 -2.29
N PHE A 33 -11.62 -11.30 -1.78
CA PHE A 33 -10.31 -11.77 -2.21
C PHE A 33 -10.42 -12.67 -3.44
N SER A 34 -9.40 -12.56 -4.28
CA SER A 34 -9.09 -13.52 -5.34
C SER A 34 -7.63 -13.89 -5.25
N ASP A 35 -7.37 -15.17 -5.48
CA ASP A 35 -6.01 -15.71 -5.50
C ASP A 35 -5.21 -15.16 -6.68
N LEU A 36 -3.94 -14.89 -6.43
CA LEU A 36 -2.94 -14.48 -7.41
C LEU A 36 -1.70 -15.37 -7.26
N PRO A 37 -0.63 -15.16 -8.04
CA PRO A 37 0.60 -15.94 -7.88
C PRO A 37 1.12 -15.91 -6.44
N GLY A 38 1.28 -17.09 -5.87
CA GLY A 38 1.66 -17.40 -4.50
C GLY A 38 1.15 -18.78 -4.17
N ASN A 39 1.64 -19.43 -3.16
CA ASN A 39 1.12 -20.69 -2.73
C ASN A 39 0.49 -20.61 -1.33
N THR A 40 -0.03 -21.70 -0.88
CA THR A 40 -0.74 -21.86 0.38
C THR A 40 -0.01 -21.24 1.57
N GLY A 41 -0.60 -20.24 2.18
CA GLY A 41 -0.11 -19.57 3.37
C GLY A 41 0.37 -18.15 3.13
N GLY A 42 0.35 -17.66 1.90
CA GLY A 42 0.71 -16.28 1.60
C GLY A 42 0.97 -16.05 0.12
N GLY A 43 1.37 -14.88 -0.24
CA GLY A 43 1.61 -14.49 -1.61
C GLY A 43 0.76 -13.29 -2.00
N GLU A 44 0.64 -13.05 -3.31
CA GLU A 44 -0.20 -11.95 -3.76
C GLU A 44 -1.68 -12.33 -3.67
N PHE A 45 -2.50 -11.38 -3.20
CA PHE A 45 -3.95 -11.45 -3.30
C PHE A 45 -4.47 -10.22 -4.02
N LYS A 46 -5.52 -10.41 -4.81
CA LYS A 46 -6.31 -9.30 -5.32
C LYS A 46 -7.50 -9.07 -4.40
N LEU A 47 -7.56 -7.88 -3.83
CA LEU A 47 -8.68 -7.41 -3.05
C LEU A 47 -9.54 -6.49 -3.92
N THR A 48 -10.82 -6.78 -4.06
CA THR A 48 -11.74 -6.05 -4.95
C THR A 48 -12.97 -5.59 -4.17
N ASP A 49 -13.35 -4.32 -4.30
CA ASP A 49 -14.61 -3.82 -3.77
C ASP A 49 -15.78 -4.47 -4.52
N ILE A 50 -16.72 -5.06 -3.77
CA ILE A 50 -17.88 -5.73 -4.37
C ILE A 50 -18.88 -4.75 -4.95
N SER A 51 -18.90 -3.50 -4.50
CA SER A 51 -19.77 -2.44 -5.00
C SER A 51 -19.25 -1.81 -6.28
N ASN A 52 -17.92 -1.79 -6.46
CA ASN A 52 -17.26 -1.27 -7.64
C ASN A 52 -16.05 -2.13 -8.03
N ALA A 53 -16.25 -3.05 -8.94
CA ALA A 53 -15.19 -3.98 -9.38
C ALA A 53 -14.00 -3.29 -10.09
N ALA A 54 -14.09 -1.99 -10.38
CA ALA A 54 -12.95 -1.21 -10.85
C ALA A 54 -11.98 -0.84 -9.72
N ASP A 55 -12.44 -0.85 -8.47
CA ASP A 55 -11.63 -0.56 -7.29
C ASP A 55 -11.05 -1.87 -6.74
N TRP A 56 -9.76 -2.02 -6.91
CA TRP A 56 -9.02 -3.20 -6.45
C TRP A 56 -7.55 -2.86 -6.16
N ILE A 57 -6.96 -3.64 -5.29
CA ILE A 57 -5.52 -3.58 -4.98
C ILE A 57 -4.90 -4.97 -5.05
N ILE A 58 -3.58 -5.02 -5.16
CA ILE A 58 -2.79 -6.22 -4.87
C ILE A 58 -2.21 -6.07 -3.48
N THR A 59 -2.38 -7.07 -2.66
CA THR A 59 -2.03 -7.05 -1.25
C THR A 59 -1.32 -8.33 -0.81
N PHE A 60 -0.80 -8.31 0.42
CA PHE A 60 -0.15 -9.41 1.13
C PHE A 60 -0.68 -9.47 2.56
N CYS A 61 -0.68 -10.68 3.12
CA CYS A 61 -1.08 -10.92 4.50
C CYS A 61 -0.10 -10.33 5.49
N MET A 62 -0.61 -9.78 6.59
CA MET A 62 0.22 -9.31 7.69
C MET A 62 0.43 -10.35 8.77
N GLN A 63 -0.61 -11.10 9.13
CA GLN A 63 -0.57 -12.14 10.16
C GLN A 63 -0.45 -13.53 9.52
N LYS A 64 0.40 -14.38 10.10
CA LYS A 64 0.62 -15.74 9.62
C LYS A 64 -0.39 -16.74 10.18
N THR A 65 -0.90 -16.49 11.36
CA THR A 65 -1.79 -17.38 12.12
C THR A 65 -3.25 -17.24 11.74
N GLU A 66 -3.64 -16.13 11.12
CA GLU A 66 -4.99 -15.91 10.65
C GLU A 66 -5.22 -16.41 9.23
N TYR A 67 -6.38 -17.01 9.00
CA TYR A 67 -6.72 -17.62 7.72
C TYR A 67 -7.89 -16.92 7.06
N MET A 68 -7.77 -16.69 5.74
CA MET A 68 -8.85 -16.18 4.91
C MET A 68 -9.57 -17.31 4.17
N ASN A 69 -10.90 -17.26 4.16
CA ASN A 69 -11.70 -18.08 3.26
C ASN A 69 -12.19 -17.24 2.08
N PHE A 70 -11.70 -17.51 0.88
CA PHE A 70 -12.04 -16.77 -0.34
C PHE A 70 -13.54 -16.83 -0.73
N THR A 71 -14.33 -17.66 -0.08
CA THR A 71 -15.80 -17.69 -0.29
C THR A 71 -16.51 -16.60 0.50
N ASN A 72 -15.87 -16.01 1.49
CA ASN A 72 -16.43 -14.97 2.33
C ASN A 72 -16.24 -13.56 1.70
N ASN A 73 -17.10 -12.64 2.10
CA ASN A 73 -16.86 -11.21 1.96
C ASN A 73 -16.29 -10.67 3.26
N PHE A 74 -15.50 -9.62 3.14
CA PHE A 74 -14.86 -8.94 4.26
C PHE A 74 -15.23 -7.46 4.24
N ILE A 75 -15.13 -6.80 5.38
CA ILE A 75 -15.31 -5.36 5.49
C ILE A 75 -14.04 -4.72 6.04
N VAL A 76 -13.66 -3.58 5.49
CA VAL A 76 -12.56 -2.77 6.01
C VAL A 76 -13.06 -2.00 7.21
N GLY A 77 -12.68 -2.41 8.41
CA GLY A 77 -13.09 -1.76 9.66
C GLY A 77 -12.29 -0.49 9.95
N SER A 78 -10.99 -0.51 9.67
CA SER A 78 -10.12 0.67 9.82
C SER A 78 -8.89 0.58 8.91
N ILE A 79 -8.18 1.71 8.76
CA ILE A 79 -6.90 1.79 8.03
C ILE A 79 -5.89 2.46 8.95
N ASN A 80 -4.86 1.71 9.33
CA ASN A 80 -3.89 2.12 10.33
C ASN A 80 -2.44 1.86 9.85
N ASN A 81 -1.46 2.19 10.67
CA ASN A 81 -0.06 1.79 10.48
C ASN A 81 0.33 0.60 11.37
N TYR A 82 -0.64 -0.18 11.80
CA TYR A 82 -0.47 -1.36 12.63
C TYR A 82 -1.53 -2.42 12.28
N THR A 83 -1.21 -3.68 12.55
CA THR A 83 -2.18 -4.77 12.58
C THR A 83 -2.89 -4.79 13.93
N LEU A 84 -4.14 -5.26 13.94
CA LEU A 84 -4.78 -5.68 15.18
C LEU A 84 -4.21 -7.04 15.57
N THR A 85 -3.91 -7.24 16.84
CA THR A 85 -3.32 -8.50 17.31
C THR A 85 -4.33 -9.31 18.09
N ASP A 86 -4.55 -10.54 17.65
CA ASP A 86 -5.25 -11.58 18.41
C ASP A 86 -4.29 -12.16 19.48
N PRO A 87 -4.78 -12.80 20.55
CA PRO A 87 -3.95 -13.44 21.57
C PRO A 87 -2.93 -14.46 21.04
N ASP A 88 -3.16 -15.01 19.86
CA ASP A 88 -2.29 -16.00 19.23
C ASP A 88 -1.25 -15.39 18.26
N ASP A 89 -1.36 -14.08 17.95
CA ASP A 89 -0.41 -13.36 17.11
C ASP A 89 0.89 -13.05 17.84
N LYS A 90 1.95 -12.97 17.07
CA LYS A 90 3.27 -12.61 17.59
C LYS A 90 3.56 -11.13 17.29
N GLY A 91 4.30 -10.54 18.19
CA GLY A 91 4.62 -9.11 18.10
C GLY A 91 3.59 -8.25 18.82
N GLY A 92 3.71 -6.97 18.63
CA GLY A 92 2.77 -5.97 19.14
C GLY A 92 2.71 -5.75 20.63
N VAL A 93 2.04 -4.69 21.00
CA VAL A 93 1.76 -4.32 22.40
C VAL A 93 0.35 -3.75 22.48
N ASN A 94 -0.43 -4.17 23.49
CA ASN A 94 -1.80 -3.68 23.71
C ASN A 94 -2.75 -3.89 22.51
N GLY A 95 -2.66 -5.00 21.83
CA GLY A 95 -3.54 -5.33 20.72
C GLY A 95 -3.21 -4.61 19.40
N GLN A 96 -2.01 -4.08 19.27
CA GLN A 96 -1.52 -3.38 18.06
C GLN A 96 -0.08 -3.75 17.77
N ASP A 97 0.22 -4.12 16.53
CA ASP A 97 1.58 -4.36 16.04
C ASP A 97 1.90 -3.39 14.89
N PRO A 98 2.70 -2.32 15.15
CA PRO A 98 3.06 -1.36 14.13
C PRO A 98 3.93 -1.98 13.04
N ILE A 99 3.57 -1.75 11.76
CA ILE A 99 4.38 -2.23 10.63
C ILE A 99 5.78 -1.64 10.62
N SER A 100 6.75 -2.46 10.26
CA SER A 100 8.15 -2.04 10.17
C SER A 100 8.40 -1.14 8.95
N SER A 101 9.44 -0.33 9.02
CA SER A 101 9.90 0.44 7.85
C SER A 101 10.40 -0.45 6.72
N TYR A 102 10.85 -1.66 7.01
CA TYR A 102 11.31 -2.64 6.03
C TYR A 102 10.16 -3.19 5.21
N THR A 103 9.08 -3.60 5.86
CA THR A 103 7.83 -4.02 5.21
C THR A 103 7.26 -2.90 4.36
N ALA A 104 7.16 -1.70 4.91
CA ALA A 104 6.64 -0.55 4.19
C ALA A 104 7.49 -0.22 2.95
N TRP A 105 8.82 -0.28 3.05
CA TRP A 105 9.72 -0.03 1.93
C TRP A 105 9.56 -1.10 0.84
N LEU A 106 9.57 -2.38 1.20
CA LEU A 106 9.39 -3.48 0.25
C LEU A 106 8.05 -3.38 -0.47
N TYR A 107 6.96 -3.12 0.26
CA TYR A 107 5.64 -3.01 -0.34
C TYR A 107 5.53 -1.79 -1.26
N THR A 108 6.18 -0.67 -0.91
CA THR A 108 6.30 0.49 -1.80
C THR A 108 7.01 0.12 -3.10
N GLN A 109 8.19 -0.52 -3.02
CA GLN A 109 8.92 -0.95 -4.21
C GLN A 109 8.11 -1.96 -5.05
N PHE A 110 7.38 -2.87 -4.39
CA PHE A 110 6.51 -3.82 -5.07
C PHE A 110 5.40 -3.12 -5.85
N THR A 111 4.65 -2.24 -5.21
CA THR A 111 3.51 -1.55 -5.84
C THR A 111 3.93 -0.54 -6.91
N ASP A 112 5.13 0.03 -6.80
CA ASP A 112 5.73 0.90 -7.83
C ASP A 112 6.28 0.10 -9.03
N GLY A 113 6.34 -1.23 -8.93
CA GLY A 113 6.90 -2.09 -9.98
C GLY A 113 8.43 -2.02 -10.08
N THR A 114 9.09 -1.57 -9.00
CA THR A 114 10.56 -1.32 -8.93
C THR A 114 11.30 -2.30 -8.03
N LEU A 115 10.59 -3.25 -7.40
CA LEU A 115 11.20 -4.23 -6.50
C LEU A 115 12.17 -5.13 -7.29
N SER A 116 13.45 -5.00 -6.96
CA SER A 116 14.52 -5.73 -7.67
C SER A 116 14.31 -7.24 -7.61
N ASN A 117 14.47 -7.90 -8.75
CA ASN A 117 14.29 -9.35 -8.94
C ASN A 117 12.88 -9.90 -8.63
N TYR A 118 11.88 -9.04 -8.40
CA TYR A 118 10.52 -9.52 -8.35
C TYR A 118 10.02 -9.87 -9.76
N ALA A 119 9.42 -11.04 -9.91
CA ALA A 119 8.99 -11.55 -11.22
C ALA A 119 7.62 -10.98 -11.64
N TYR A 120 7.51 -9.68 -11.88
CA TYR A 120 6.27 -9.05 -12.34
C TYR A 120 5.76 -9.63 -13.66
N ASN A 121 6.69 -10.01 -14.53
CA ASN A 121 6.43 -10.64 -15.83
C ASN A 121 7.30 -11.89 -15.96
N ALA A 122 6.92 -12.80 -16.85
CA ALA A 122 7.78 -13.91 -17.19
C ALA A 122 9.12 -13.40 -17.74
N GLY A 123 10.21 -13.66 -17.04
CA GLY A 123 11.56 -13.19 -17.38
C GLY A 123 12.61 -13.79 -16.47
N ASN A 124 13.86 -13.51 -16.75
CA ASN A 124 15.00 -13.96 -15.94
C ASN A 124 15.02 -13.18 -14.63
N ASN A 125 14.73 -13.86 -13.53
CA ASN A 125 14.89 -13.38 -12.17
C ASN A 125 15.46 -14.50 -11.30
N VAL A 126 15.91 -14.17 -10.09
CA VAL A 126 16.54 -15.13 -9.19
C VAL A 126 15.59 -16.21 -8.66
N PHE A 127 14.28 -15.99 -8.78
CA PHE A 127 13.25 -16.89 -8.27
C PHE A 127 12.69 -17.86 -9.33
N GLY A 128 12.94 -17.62 -10.62
CA GLY A 128 12.40 -18.45 -11.71
C GLY A 128 10.92 -18.21 -12.04
N SER A 129 10.07 -17.86 -11.06
CA SER A 129 8.64 -17.60 -11.25
C SER A 129 8.13 -16.44 -10.41
N ARG A 130 6.95 -15.91 -10.80
CA ARG A 130 6.23 -14.91 -9.98
C ARG A 130 5.76 -15.51 -8.67
N GLU A 131 5.29 -16.75 -8.68
CA GLU A 131 4.85 -17.46 -7.50
C GLU A 131 5.96 -17.57 -6.45
N GLU A 132 7.16 -18.01 -6.83
CA GLU A 132 8.29 -18.10 -5.92
C GLU A 132 8.74 -16.74 -5.40
N SER A 133 8.71 -15.68 -6.23
CA SER A 133 9.03 -14.33 -5.77
C SER A 133 7.95 -13.78 -4.83
N ALA A 134 6.66 -14.06 -5.07
CA ALA A 134 5.57 -13.67 -4.19
C ALA A 134 5.68 -14.36 -2.83
N ASN A 135 5.96 -15.67 -2.81
CA ASN A 135 6.19 -16.42 -1.57
C ASN A 135 7.39 -15.87 -0.79
N ALA A 136 8.51 -15.63 -1.46
CA ALA A 136 9.69 -15.07 -0.80
C ALA A 136 9.43 -13.67 -0.21
N LEU A 137 8.64 -12.83 -0.90
CA LEU A 137 8.26 -11.51 -0.40
C LEU A 137 7.31 -11.60 0.79
N GLN A 138 6.32 -12.52 0.75
CA GLN A 138 5.42 -12.76 1.88
C GLN A 138 6.19 -13.21 3.13
N HIS A 139 7.14 -14.14 2.99
CA HIS A 139 7.99 -14.56 4.08
C HIS A 139 8.89 -13.43 4.61
N ALA A 140 9.34 -12.51 3.75
CA ALA A 140 10.06 -11.34 4.22
C ALA A 140 9.17 -10.43 5.07
N PHE A 141 7.90 -10.20 4.68
CA PHE A 141 6.95 -9.45 5.49
C PHE A 141 6.73 -10.11 6.85
N TRP A 142 6.35 -11.38 6.88
CA TRP A 142 6.16 -12.10 8.15
C TRP A 142 7.40 -12.10 9.04
N GLY A 143 8.59 -12.21 8.45
CA GLY A 143 9.83 -12.15 9.21
C GLY A 143 10.07 -10.76 9.84
N PHE A 144 9.79 -9.67 9.14
CA PHE A 144 9.95 -8.32 9.67
C PHE A 144 8.88 -7.97 10.71
N GLU A 145 7.67 -8.53 10.58
CA GLU A 145 6.57 -8.32 11.52
C GLU A 145 6.55 -9.36 12.66
N GLN A 146 7.62 -10.16 12.78
CA GLN A 146 7.82 -11.15 13.85
C GLN A 146 6.81 -12.32 13.85
N GLU A 147 6.00 -12.46 12.83
CA GLU A 147 5.08 -13.58 12.63
C GLU A 147 5.82 -14.92 12.44
N GLU A 148 7.04 -14.86 11.98
CA GLU A 148 7.97 -15.98 11.89
C GLU A 148 9.42 -15.53 12.17
N THR A 149 10.32 -16.50 12.29
CA THR A 149 11.74 -16.21 12.42
C THR A 149 12.27 -15.56 11.15
N LEU A 150 12.90 -14.38 11.26
CA LEU A 150 13.46 -13.66 10.13
C LEU A 150 14.54 -14.50 9.43
N ASP A 151 14.27 -14.92 8.20
CA ASP A 151 15.23 -15.68 7.40
C ASP A 151 16.24 -14.75 6.72
N GLN A 152 17.46 -14.71 7.29
CA GLN A 152 18.56 -13.92 6.75
C GLN A 152 19.01 -14.37 5.35
N SER A 153 18.63 -15.56 4.87
CA SER A 153 18.93 -16.02 3.52
C SER A 153 17.92 -15.57 2.48
N ASN A 154 16.77 -15.06 2.91
CA ASN A 154 15.74 -14.54 2.01
C ASN A 154 16.24 -13.29 1.28
N TYR A 155 16.16 -13.31 -0.05
CA TYR A 155 16.62 -12.22 -0.91
C TYR A 155 16.00 -10.85 -0.53
N PHE A 156 14.67 -10.81 -0.32
CA PHE A 156 13.98 -9.55 0.00
C PHE A 156 14.29 -9.05 1.41
N VAL A 157 14.57 -9.96 2.35
CA VAL A 157 15.09 -9.57 3.68
C VAL A 157 16.43 -8.85 3.51
N GLN A 158 17.37 -9.45 2.79
CA GLN A 158 18.68 -8.82 2.56
C GLN A 158 18.55 -7.51 1.77
N LEU A 159 17.67 -7.48 0.77
CA LEU A 159 17.44 -6.27 -0.01
C LEU A 159 16.93 -5.13 0.87
N ALA A 160 15.95 -5.38 1.75
CA ALA A 160 15.41 -4.38 2.65
C ALA A 160 16.43 -3.89 3.68
N LEU A 161 17.15 -4.82 4.34
CA LEU A 161 18.17 -4.48 5.33
C LEU A 161 19.26 -3.57 4.76
N ASN A 162 19.63 -3.75 3.49
CA ASN A 162 20.70 -3.00 2.85
C ASN A 162 20.25 -1.69 2.17
N ASN A 163 18.96 -1.53 1.86
CA ASN A 163 18.51 -0.42 1.02
C ASN A 163 17.42 0.46 1.63
N THR A 164 16.77 0.05 2.73
CA THR A 164 15.76 0.89 3.38
C THR A 164 16.43 2.10 4.02
N PRO A 165 16.04 3.34 3.62
CA PRO A 165 16.59 4.53 4.25
C PRO A 165 16.24 4.58 5.75
N SER A 166 17.17 4.99 6.59
CA SER A 166 16.98 5.04 8.06
C SER A 166 15.81 5.94 8.52
N ASN A 167 15.40 6.88 7.67
CA ASN A 167 14.29 7.80 7.91
C ASN A 167 13.04 7.48 7.07
N PHE A 168 12.92 6.28 6.48
CA PHE A 168 11.82 5.95 5.58
C PHE A 168 10.46 5.93 6.30
N GLY A 169 10.43 5.45 7.55
CA GLY A 169 9.18 5.27 8.29
C GLY A 169 8.24 4.29 7.57
N THR A 170 6.95 4.58 7.57
CA THR A 170 5.93 3.78 6.85
C THR A 170 5.48 4.41 5.52
N GLY A 171 5.89 5.67 5.25
CA GLY A 171 5.45 6.38 4.05
C GLY A 171 3.92 6.43 3.94
N ASP A 172 3.40 6.10 2.75
CA ASP A 172 1.97 5.98 2.46
C ASP A 172 1.43 4.54 2.64
N VAL A 173 2.26 3.59 3.08
CA VAL A 173 1.85 2.22 3.36
C VAL A 173 1.05 2.16 4.65
N ARG A 174 -0.06 1.45 4.61
CA ARG A 174 -1.01 1.24 5.71
C ARG A 174 -1.45 -0.22 5.74
N VAL A 175 -2.13 -0.54 6.82
CA VAL A 175 -2.80 -1.83 7.04
C VAL A 175 -4.31 -1.61 6.94
N LEU A 176 -4.98 -2.43 6.15
CA LEU A 176 -6.42 -2.61 6.21
C LEU A 176 -6.71 -3.58 7.33
N ASN A 177 -7.31 -3.10 8.43
CA ASN A 177 -7.77 -3.98 9.49
C ASN A 177 -9.13 -4.54 9.08
N MET A 178 -9.16 -5.85 8.89
CA MET A 178 -10.24 -6.55 8.21
C MET A 178 -11.14 -7.30 9.17
N TYR A 179 -12.40 -7.42 8.80
CA TYR A 179 -13.40 -8.22 9.52
C TYR A 179 -14.22 -9.03 8.53
N LEU A 180 -14.74 -10.17 8.96
CA LEU A 180 -15.78 -10.88 8.20
C LEU A 180 -16.99 -9.96 8.06
N TYR A 181 -17.52 -9.84 6.84
CA TYR A 181 -18.73 -9.05 6.61
C TYR A 181 -19.96 -9.79 7.16
N ASP A 182 -20.68 -9.15 8.08
CA ASP A 182 -21.92 -9.66 8.67
C ASP A 182 -23.09 -8.74 8.30
N PRO A 183 -23.90 -9.08 7.28
CA PRO A 183 -25.01 -8.25 6.81
C PRO A 183 -26.15 -8.12 7.84
N THR A 184 -26.10 -8.88 8.95
CA THR A 184 -27.11 -8.78 10.02
C THR A 184 -26.83 -7.68 11.03
N LYS A 185 -25.59 -7.14 11.00
CA LYS A 185 -25.17 -6.05 11.87
C LYS A 185 -25.27 -4.69 11.17
N PRO A 186 -25.64 -3.62 11.89
CA PRO A 186 -25.80 -2.29 11.29
C PRO A 186 -24.51 -1.73 10.71
N ASP A 187 -23.34 -2.07 11.28
CA ASP A 187 -22.01 -1.67 10.83
C ASP A 187 -21.37 -2.69 9.88
N GLY A 188 -21.98 -3.86 9.68
CA GLY A 188 -21.45 -4.95 8.88
C GLY A 188 -20.26 -5.69 9.48
N ILE A 189 -19.81 -5.33 10.71
CA ILE A 189 -18.56 -5.82 11.30
C ILE A 189 -18.81 -7.14 12.03
N GLY A 190 -18.28 -8.22 11.50
CA GLY A 190 -18.24 -9.57 12.07
C GLY A 190 -16.99 -9.80 12.93
N PRO A 191 -16.57 -11.05 13.07
CA PRO A 191 -15.28 -11.39 13.67
C PRO A 191 -14.11 -10.78 12.92
N GLU A 192 -13.01 -10.55 13.61
CA GLU A 192 -11.74 -10.11 13.05
C GLU A 192 -11.22 -11.12 12.02
N ALA A 193 -10.51 -10.64 11.03
CA ALA A 193 -9.97 -11.42 9.93
C ALA A 193 -8.61 -10.86 9.53
N GLN A 194 -7.81 -11.67 8.87
CA GLN A 194 -6.44 -11.38 8.49
C GLN A 194 -6.25 -10.00 7.85
N ASP A 195 -5.42 -9.19 8.46
CA ASP A 195 -5.08 -7.84 8.02
C ASP A 195 -4.21 -7.82 6.75
N GLN A 196 -4.35 -6.76 5.96
CA GLN A 196 -3.75 -6.67 4.63
C GLN A 196 -2.98 -5.36 4.41
N LEU A 197 -1.90 -5.43 3.64
CA LEU A 197 -1.17 -4.23 3.22
C LEU A 197 -1.93 -3.43 2.17
N THR A 198 -1.83 -2.11 2.27
CA THR A 198 -2.35 -1.17 1.27
C THR A 198 -1.47 0.07 1.16
N ARG A 199 -1.68 0.86 0.09
CA ARG A 199 -1.16 2.23 0.02
C ARG A 199 -2.30 3.22 0.02
N VAL A 200 -2.21 4.20 0.89
CA VAL A 200 -3.14 5.34 0.93
C VAL A 200 -2.40 6.54 0.36
N PRO A 201 -2.71 6.97 -0.88
CA PRO A 201 -2.07 8.14 -1.45
C PRO A 201 -2.20 9.33 -0.51
N GLU A 202 -1.12 10.11 -0.37
CA GLU A 202 -1.21 11.36 0.39
C GLU A 202 -2.35 12.21 -0.17
N PRO A 203 -3.20 12.78 0.69
CA PRO A 203 -4.31 13.58 0.24
C PRO A 203 -3.83 14.65 -0.74
N SER A 204 -4.47 14.73 -1.91
CA SER A 204 -4.22 15.78 -2.92
C SER A 204 -4.34 17.21 -2.36
N THR A 205 -4.83 17.35 -1.14
CA THR A 205 -4.79 18.56 -0.32
C THR A 205 -3.39 19.16 -0.17
N LEU A 206 -2.34 18.36 -0.01
CA LEU A 206 -0.96 18.87 0.05
C LEU A 206 -0.51 19.42 -1.30
N ALA A 207 -0.85 18.75 -2.40
CA ALA A 207 -0.57 19.26 -3.75
C ALA A 207 -1.38 20.54 -4.04
N LEU A 208 -2.65 20.57 -3.63
CA LEU A 208 -3.52 21.74 -3.80
C LEU A 208 -3.07 22.91 -2.92
N PHE A 209 -2.64 22.65 -1.69
CA PHE A 209 -2.06 23.65 -0.80
C PHE A 209 -0.76 24.22 -1.38
N GLY A 210 0.14 23.37 -1.87
CA GLY A 210 1.36 23.79 -2.56
C GLY A 210 1.05 24.66 -3.79
N ALA A 211 0.12 24.24 -4.64
CA ALA A 211 -0.32 25.01 -5.81
C ALA A 211 -0.95 26.36 -5.41
N GLY A 212 -1.75 26.37 -4.34
CA GLY A 212 -2.36 27.59 -3.76
C GLY A 212 -1.30 28.58 -3.27
N MET A 213 -0.27 28.12 -2.57
CA MET A 213 0.85 28.94 -2.11
C MET A 213 1.64 29.53 -3.27
N VAL A 214 1.94 28.75 -4.30
CA VAL A 214 2.60 29.24 -5.51
C VAL A 214 1.75 30.30 -6.19
N GLY A 215 0.45 30.10 -6.34
CA GLY A 215 -0.49 31.09 -6.90
C GLY A 215 -0.50 32.42 -6.15
N LEU A 216 -0.47 32.35 -4.80
CA LEU A 216 -0.41 33.55 -3.95
C LEU A 216 0.91 34.30 -4.11
N VAL A 217 2.04 33.62 -4.21
CA VAL A 217 3.36 34.22 -4.43
C VAL A 217 3.42 34.93 -5.80
N VAL A 218 2.93 34.29 -6.84
CA VAL A 218 2.87 34.86 -8.20
C VAL A 218 1.99 36.10 -8.22
N ARG A 219 0.79 36.06 -7.60
CA ARG A 219 -0.12 37.21 -7.52
C ARG A 219 0.49 38.38 -6.75
N ARG A 220 1.20 38.12 -5.64
CA ARG A 220 1.92 39.16 -4.89
C ARG A 220 3.00 39.85 -5.74
N ARG A 221 3.80 39.07 -6.50
CA ARG A 221 4.85 39.58 -7.36
C ARG A 221 4.29 40.44 -8.51
N GLN A 222 3.14 40.09 -9.06
CA GLN A 222 2.47 40.86 -10.10
C GLN A 222 1.96 42.22 -9.58
N ARG A 223 1.39 42.27 -8.36
CA ARG A 223 0.92 43.51 -7.73
C ARG A 223 2.05 44.44 -7.32
N ALA A 224 3.24 43.95 -7.03
CA ALA A 224 4.40 44.76 -6.67
C ALA A 224 5.07 45.42 -7.91
N LYS A 225 4.66 45.02 -9.13
CA LYS A 225 5.18 45.56 -10.40
C LYS A 225 4.20 46.49 -11.14
N ALA A 226 2.99 46.62 -10.63
CA ALA A 226 1.96 47.53 -11.11
C ALA A 226 1.90 48.79 -10.23
#